data_f90f6785456fcf98170cc520773b0a6a
#
_entry.id   f90f6785456fcf98170cc520773b0a6a
#
_cell.length_a   1.000
_cell.length_b   1.000
_cell.length_c   1.000
_cell.angle_alpha   90.00
_cell.angle_beta   90.00
_cell.angle_gamma   90.00
#
_symmetry.space_group_name_H-M   'P 1'
#
loop_
_entity.id
_entity.type
_entity.pdbx_description
1 polymer ?
#
loop_
_entity_poly.entity_id
_entity_poly.type
_entity_poly.pdbx_seq_one_letter_code
_entity_poly.pdbx_strand_id
1 'polypeptide(L)'
;ISENLALIKSRENLITVAGESEGGRRPVEEIDNDIKAIDRLLRENRAKIESLQRSAAQLRKANLRIDGLEKMIADMNRQLAEKKAEVEQLRESLVRMGDEVKSLTEEVAVRSAEVENLSGEKVELQNQLNTVYYIVGAEKELRDAQIINKQGFIGRTLTVGRNSNFDSFTMTDSRLLSEVPVGQKKATLVTSHPEGSYELVTDANKVVEKLIITDPVRFWESSKILIISCK
;
A
#
# COMPACT_ATOMS: atom_id res chain seq x y z
N ILE A 1 -28.53 -23.94 37.65
CA ILE A 1 -28.10 -22.53 37.70
C ILE A 1 -26.58 -22.46 37.81
N SER A 2 -25.91 -23.13 38.74
CA SER A 2 -24.45 -23.15 38.86
C SER A 2 -23.75 -23.55 37.56
N GLU A 3 -24.25 -24.59 36.90
CA GLU A 3 -23.72 -25.08 35.65
C GLU A 3 -23.85 -24.01 34.53
N ASN A 4 -24.98 -23.37 34.41
CA ASN A 4 -25.16 -22.25 33.46
C ASN A 4 -24.26 -21.06 33.77
N LEU A 5 -24.02 -20.74 35.05
CA LEU A 5 -23.09 -19.68 35.45
C LEU A 5 -21.64 -20.03 35.10
N ALA A 6 -21.23 -21.28 35.23
CA ALA A 6 -19.92 -21.76 34.80
C ALA A 6 -19.74 -21.64 33.26
N LEU A 7 -20.79 -21.98 32.52
CA LEU A 7 -20.80 -21.80 31.05
C LEU A 7 -20.72 -20.34 30.62
N ILE A 8 -21.46 -19.46 31.32
CA ILE A 8 -21.41 -18.00 31.10
C ILE A 8 -19.98 -17.50 31.30
N LYS A 9 -19.36 -17.82 32.45
CA LYS A 9 -17.98 -17.41 32.76
C LYS A 9 -16.97 -17.93 31.74
N SER A 10 -17.13 -19.16 31.27
CA SER A 10 -16.28 -19.69 30.20
C SER A 10 -16.40 -18.91 28.90
N ARG A 11 -17.60 -18.54 28.48
CA ARG A 11 -17.83 -17.75 27.26
C ARG A 11 -17.34 -16.30 27.40
N GLU A 12 -17.52 -15.68 28.55
CA GLU A 12 -16.98 -14.35 28.85
C GLU A 12 -15.47 -14.33 28.75
N ASN A 13 -14.78 -15.33 29.30
CA ASN A 13 -13.33 -15.46 29.20
C ASN A 13 -12.88 -15.58 27.73
N LEU A 14 -13.61 -16.34 26.90
CA LEU A 14 -13.31 -16.46 25.46
C LEU A 14 -13.46 -15.12 24.73
N ILE A 15 -14.44 -14.30 25.11
CA ILE A 15 -14.65 -12.97 24.53
C ILE A 15 -13.53 -12.02 24.98
N THR A 16 -13.16 -12.02 26.27
CA THR A 16 -12.14 -11.13 26.83
C THR A 16 -10.75 -11.42 26.28
N VAL A 17 -10.35 -12.69 26.22
CA VAL A 17 -9.04 -13.12 25.67
C VAL A 17 -8.91 -12.79 24.19
N ALA A 18 -10.00 -12.86 23.42
CA ALA A 18 -10.02 -12.50 22.01
C ALA A 18 -9.78 -11.00 21.76
N GLY A 19 -10.10 -10.14 22.74
CA GLY A 19 -9.83 -8.70 22.65
C GLY A 19 -8.38 -8.30 22.95
N GLU A 20 -7.62 -9.13 23.66
CA GLU A 20 -6.26 -8.83 24.11
C GLU A 20 -5.14 -9.44 23.23
N SER A 21 -5.46 -10.33 22.31
CA SER A 21 -4.44 -11.02 21.48
C SER A 21 -4.16 -10.28 20.17
N GLU A 22 -2.94 -9.83 19.95
CA GLU A 22 -2.46 -9.21 18.71
C GLU A 22 -2.46 -10.15 17.47
N GLY A 23 -2.74 -11.44 17.62
CA GLY A 23 -2.54 -12.44 16.56
C GLY A 23 -3.77 -13.19 16.06
N GLY A 24 -4.94 -13.01 16.62
CA GLY A 24 -6.11 -13.80 16.24
C GLY A 24 -7.43 -13.14 16.62
N ARG A 25 -7.81 -12.05 15.95
CA ARG A 25 -9.14 -11.46 16.13
C ARG A 25 -10.20 -12.46 15.73
N ARG A 26 -10.99 -12.92 16.70
CA ARG A 26 -12.20 -13.70 16.40
C ARG A 26 -13.16 -12.85 15.57
N PRO A 27 -13.84 -13.43 14.57
CA PRO A 27 -14.85 -12.71 13.81
C PRO A 27 -15.91 -12.11 14.75
N VAL A 28 -16.33 -10.89 14.47
CA VAL A 28 -17.37 -10.17 15.25
C VAL A 28 -18.64 -11.02 15.39
N GLU A 29 -18.98 -11.79 14.36
CA GLU A 29 -20.12 -12.72 14.34
C GLU A 29 -20.02 -13.82 15.40
N GLU A 30 -18.82 -14.36 15.66
CA GLU A 30 -18.60 -15.37 16.69
C GLU A 30 -18.79 -14.79 18.08
N ILE A 31 -18.28 -13.58 18.33
CA ILE A 31 -18.46 -12.86 19.58
C ILE A 31 -19.93 -12.54 19.82
N ASP A 32 -20.66 -12.08 18.81
CA ASP A 32 -22.09 -11.82 18.89
C ASP A 32 -22.89 -13.10 19.19
N ASN A 33 -22.51 -14.23 18.61
CA ASN A 33 -23.11 -15.52 18.90
C ASN A 33 -22.86 -15.98 20.35
N ASP A 34 -21.66 -15.74 20.88
CA ASP A 34 -21.36 -16.02 22.30
C ASP A 34 -22.17 -15.14 23.22
N ILE A 35 -22.31 -13.84 22.93
CA ILE A 35 -23.17 -12.91 23.69
C ILE A 35 -24.63 -13.34 23.66
N LYS A 36 -25.16 -13.73 22.51
CA LYS A 36 -26.53 -14.27 22.38
C LYS A 36 -26.73 -15.56 23.18
N ALA A 37 -25.73 -16.42 23.24
CA ALA A 37 -25.76 -17.65 24.04
C ALA A 37 -25.77 -17.34 25.55
N ILE A 38 -24.94 -16.38 26.00
CA ILE A 38 -24.94 -15.89 27.40
C ILE A 38 -26.32 -15.33 27.75
N ASP A 39 -26.89 -14.48 26.92
CA ASP A 39 -28.21 -13.88 27.13
C ASP A 39 -29.33 -14.93 27.29
N ARG A 40 -29.24 -16.03 26.48
CA ARG A 40 -30.17 -17.17 26.64
C ARG A 40 -30.00 -17.87 27.98
N LEU A 41 -28.76 -18.15 28.41
CA LEU A 41 -28.47 -18.77 29.68
C LEU A 41 -28.92 -17.90 30.85
N LEU A 42 -28.77 -16.59 30.76
CA LEU A 42 -29.28 -15.64 31.76
C LEU A 42 -30.81 -15.67 31.87
N ARG A 43 -31.54 -15.73 30.74
CA ARG A 43 -33.00 -15.87 30.72
C ARG A 43 -33.46 -17.16 31.37
N GLU A 44 -32.79 -18.28 31.05
CA GLU A 44 -33.06 -19.59 31.62
C GLU A 44 -32.82 -19.58 33.15
N ASN A 45 -31.71 -18.98 33.62
CA ASN A 45 -31.43 -18.82 35.04
C ASN A 45 -32.50 -18.00 35.74
N ARG A 46 -32.93 -16.88 35.15
CA ARG A 46 -34.02 -16.05 35.68
C ARG A 46 -35.32 -16.84 35.84
N ALA A 47 -35.71 -17.60 34.82
CA ALA A 47 -36.90 -18.43 34.86
C ALA A 47 -36.81 -19.50 35.97
N LYS A 48 -35.65 -20.11 36.17
CA LYS A 48 -35.39 -21.07 37.26
C LYS A 48 -35.46 -20.40 38.62
N ILE A 49 -34.91 -19.20 38.80
CA ILE A 49 -34.97 -18.43 40.04
C ILE A 49 -36.41 -18.08 40.38
N GLU A 50 -37.19 -17.58 39.40
CA GLU A 50 -38.61 -17.27 39.58
C GLU A 50 -39.45 -18.51 39.98
N SER A 51 -39.12 -19.68 39.43
CA SER A 51 -39.72 -20.96 39.81
C SER A 51 -39.39 -21.33 41.25
N LEU A 52 -38.11 -21.20 41.66
CA LEU A 52 -37.66 -21.46 43.02
C LEU A 52 -38.33 -20.52 44.02
N GLN A 53 -38.46 -19.23 43.69
CA GLN A 53 -39.16 -18.24 44.52
C GLN A 53 -40.62 -18.61 44.73
N ARG A 54 -41.33 -19.06 43.67
CA ARG A 54 -42.71 -19.54 43.76
C ARG A 54 -42.82 -20.76 44.68
N SER A 55 -41.92 -21.74 44.51
CA SER A 55 -41.87 -22.92 45.37
C SER A 55 -41.56 -22.58 46.83
N ALA A 56 -40.62 -21.66 47.05
CA ALA A 56 -40.30 -21.17 48.41
C ALA A 56 -41.50 -20.50 49.07
N ALA A 57 -42.26 -19.68 48.32
CA ALA A 57 -43.47 -19.04 48.83
C ALA A 57 -44.59 -20.04 49.19
N GLN A 58 -44.70 -21.11 48.42
CA GLN A 58 -45.64 -22.23 48.73
C GLN A 58 -45.23 -22.99 49.98
N LEU A 59 -43.92 -23.28 50.16
CA LEU A 59 -43.38 -23.95 51.34
C LEU A 59 -43.55 -23.10 52.60
N ARG A 60 -43.39 -21.77 52.51
CA ARG A 60 -43.69 -20.85 53.64
C ARG A 60 -45.13 -20.94 54.08
N LYS A 61 -46.07 -20.98 53.11
CA LYS A 61 -47.51 -21.17 53.43
C LYS A 61 -47.79 -22.49 54.19
N ALA A 62 -46.94 -23.51 53.95
CA ALA A 62 -47.00 -24.79 54.64
C ALA A 62 -46.23 -24.82 55.97
N ASN A 63 -45.84 -23.67 56.54
CA ASN A 63 -45.11 -23.49 57.81
C ASN A 63 -43.74 -24.21 57.89
N LEU A 64 -43.05 -24.41 56.71
CA LEU A 64 -41.75 -24.98 56.65
C LEU A 64 -40.65 -23.90 56.65
N ARG A 65 -39.62 -24.04 57.48
CA ARG A 65 -38.46 -23.14 57.56
C ARG A 65 -37.59 -23.30 56.31
N ILE A 66 -37.44 -22.20 55.51
CA ILE A 66 -36.72 -22.20 54.21
C ILE A 66 -35.67 -21.11 54.10
N ASP A 67 -35.13 -20.63 55.23
CA ASP A 67 -34.14 -19.55 55.32
C ASP A 67 -32.92 -19.77 54.37
N GLY A 68 -32.49 -21.03 54.19
CA GLY A 68 -31.37 -21.37 53.31
C GLY A 68 -31.71 -21.19 51.84
N LEU A 69 -32.94 -21.54 51.40
CA LEU A 69 -33.41 -21.34 50.03
C LEU A 69 -33.54 -19.86 49.67
N GLU A 70 -33.98 -19.05 50.62
CA GLU A 70 -34.13 -17.60 50.43
C GLU A 70 -32.77 -16.91 50.20
N LYS A 71 -31.76 -17.25 51.02
CA LYS A 71 -30.41 -16.74 50.83
C LYS A 71 -29.86 -17.15 49.46
N MET A 72 -30.04 -18.41 49.05
CA MET A 72 -29.59 -18.90 47.75
C MET A 72 -30.28 -18.15 46.60
N ILE A 73 -31.59 -17.91 46.67
CA ILE A 73 -32.36 -17.14 45.70
C ILE A 73 -31.85 -15.68 45.65
N ALA A 74 -31.58 -15.06 46.79
CA ALA A 74 -31.03 -13.70 46.83
C ALA A 74 -29.65 -13.60 46.17
N ASP A 75 -28.75 -14.55 46.46
CA ASP A 75 -27.44 -14.60 45.86
C ASP A 75 -27.49 -14.84 44.34
N MET A 76 -28.36 -15.75 43.90
CA MET A 76 -28.54 -15.99 42.45
C MET A 76 -29.13 -14.78 41.73
N ASN A 77 -30.04 -14.04 42.32
CA ASN A 77 -30.58 -12.79 41.75
C ASN A 77 -29.50 -11.73 41.62
N ARG A 78 -28.63 -11.58 42.65
CA ARG A 78 -27.49 -10.67 42.59
C ARG A 78 -26.55 -11.04 41.46
N GLN A 79 -26.10 -12.30 41.40
CA GLN A 79 -25.22 -12.77 40.32
C GLN A 79 -25.86 -12.59 38.95
N LEU A 80 -27.16 -12.80 38.81
CA LEU A 80 -27.86 -12.59 37.55
C LEU A 80 -27.86 -11.11 37.13
N ALA A 81 -28.04 -10.19 38.10
CA ALA A 81 -28.00 -8.75 37.84
C ALA A 81 -26.59 -8.31 37.43
N GLU A 82 -25.55 -8.80 38.13
CA GLU A 82 -24.14 -8.54 37.78
C GLU A 82 -23.82 -9.02 36.38
N LYS A 83 -24.17 -10.26 36.05
CA LYS A 83 -23.92 -10.82 34.73
C LYS A 83 -24.69 -10.12 33.60
N LYS A 84 -25.88 -9.64 33.88
CA LYS A 84 -26.66 -8.83 32.93
C LYS A 84 -25.95 -7.50 32.62
N ALA A 85 -25.40 -6.84 33.65
CA ALA A 85 -24.64 -5.60 33.46
C ALA A 85 -23.35 -5.85 32.64
N GLU A 86 -22.61 -6.92 32.94
CA GLU A 86 -21.43 -7.30 32.18
C GLU A 86 -21.76 -7.55 30.71
N VAL A 87 -22.82 -8.27 30.40
CA VAL A 87 -23.26 -8.52 29.01
C VAL A 87 -23.59 -7.21 28.30
N GLU A 88 -24.21 -6.25 28.95
CA GLU A 88 -24.51 -4.95 28.35
C GLU A 88 -23.22 -4.18 28.04
N GLN A 89 -22.24 -4.18 28.93
CA GLN A 89 -20.93 -3.58 28.70
C GLN A 89 -20.18 -4.24 27.51
N LEU A 90 -20.26 -5.58 27.41
CA LEU A 90 -19.67 -6.32 26.29
C LEU A 90 -20.34 -5.96 24.97
N ARG A 91 -21.67 -5.79 24.95
CA ARG A 91 -22.39 -5.33 23.75
C ARG A 91 -21.97 -3.94 23.30
N GLU A 92 -21.88 -3.00 24.25
CA GLU A 92 -21.41 -1.65 23.94
C GLU A 92 -19.97 -1.66 23.40
N SER A 93 -19.11 -2.49 23.99
CA SER A 93 -17.74 -2.66 23.52
C SER A 93 -17.68 -3.25 22.12
N LEU A 94 -18.53 -4.25 21.82
CA LEU A 94 -18.63 -4.85 20.49
C LEU A 94 -19.05 -3.82 19.42
N VAL A 95 -20.05 -2.98 19.74
CA VAL A 95 -20.47 -1.91 18.83
C VAL A 95 -19.31 -0.95 18.55
N ARG A 96 -18.63 -0.46 19.59
CA ARG A 96 -17.47 0.43 19.42
C ARG A 96 -16.37 -0.19 18.58
N MET A 97 -16.03 -1.46 18.84
CA MET A 97 -15.03 -2.18 18.05
C MET A 97 -15.47 -2.37 16.59
N GLY A 98 -16.76 -2.60 16.36
CA GLY A 98 -17.32 -2.69 15.00
C GLY A 98 -17.16 -1.37 14.21
N ASP A 99 -17.46 -0.25 14.86
CA ASP A 99 -17.30 1.09 14.28
C ASP A 99 -15.82 1.40 13.99
N GLU A 100 -14.92 1.05 14.92
CA GLU A 100 -13.48 1.21 14.74
C GLU A 100 -12.94 0.38 13.57
N VAL A 101 -13.33 -0.90 13.48
CA VAL A 101 -12.96 -1.77 12.35
C VAL A 101 -13.43 -1.19 11.02
N LYS A 102 -14.67 -0.67 10.98
CA LYS A 102 -15.21 -0.01 9.79
C LYS A 102 -14.37 1.21 9.40
N SER A 103 -14.09 2.10 10.34
CA SER A 103 -13.28 3.30 10.13
C SER A 103 -11.87 2.95 9.64
N LEU A 104 -11.22 1.96 10.27
CA LEU A 104 -9.88 1.50 9.85
C LEU A 104 -9.91 0.87 8.45
N THR A 105 -10.96 0.14 8.11
CA THR A 105 -11.12 -0.45 6.78
C THR A 105 -11.25 0.63 5.71
N GLU A 106 -12.02 1.66 5.98
CA GLU A 106 -12.16 2.83 5.09
C GLU A 106 -10.83 3.58 4.95
N GLU A 107 -10.09 3.78 6.04
CA GLU A 107 -8.76 4.40 6.00
C GLU A 107 -7.76 3.58 5.20
N VAL A 108 -7.72 2.26 5.39
CA VAL A 108 -6.86 1.36 4.60
C VAL A 108 -7.19 1.44 3.11
N ALA A 109 -8.47 1.50 2.74
CA ALA A 109 -8.88 1.64 1.34
C ALA A 109 -8.38 2.97 0.74
N VAL A 110 -8.53 4.08 1.46
CA VAL A 110 -8.04 5.40 1.02
C VAL A 110 -6.51 5.40 0.88
N ARG A 111 -5.78 4.88 1.87
CA ARG A 111 -4.32 4.80 1.82
C ARG A 111 -3.81 3.91 0.70
N SER A 112 -4.51 2.79 0.43
CA SER A 112 -4.14 1.90 -0.67
C SER A 112 -4.29 2.59 -2.02
N ALA A 113 -5.37 3.35 -2.23
CA ALA A 113 -5.57 4.13 -3.44
C ALA A 113 -4.51 5.25 -3.59
N GLU A 114 -4.14 5.92 -2.51
CA GLU A 114 -3.07 6.93 -2.50
C GLU A 114 -1.70 6.32 -2.87
N VAL A 115 -1.37 5.16 -2.31
CA VAL A 115 -0.13 4.43 -2.64
C VAL A 115 -0.10 4.01 -4.11
N GLU A 116 -1.21 3.56 -4.67
CA GLU A 116 -1.32 3.20 -6.08
C GLU A 116 -1.09 4.41 -6.99
N ASN A 117 -1.73 5.55 -6.69
CA ASN A 117 -1.55 6.81 -7.42
C ASN A 117 -0.10 7.29 -7.37
N LEU A 118 0.49 7.37 -6.17
CA LEU A 118 1.89 7.79 -6.00
C LEU A 118 2.87 6.85 -6.69
N SER A 119 2.58 5.55 -6.72
CA SER A 119 3.37 4.56 -7.45
C SER A 119 3.30 4.80 -8.96
N GLY A 120 2.11 5.10 -9.49
CA GLY A 120 1.90 5.48 -10.88
C GLY A 120 2.63 6.77 -11.25
N GLU A 121 2.49 7.82 -10.48
CA GLU A 121 3.19 9.10 -10.66
C GLU A 121 4.71 8.92 -10.62
N LYS A 122 5.21 8.12 -9.68
CA LYS A 122 6.64 7.81 -9.59
C LYS A 122 7.17 7.14 -10.86
N VAL A 123 6.43 6.17 -11.40
CA VAL A 123 6.82 5.49 -12.65
C VAL A 123 6.82 6.47 -13.82
N GLU A 124 5.81 7.31 -13.92
CA GLU A 124 5.72 8.32 -14.98
C GLU A 124 6.85 9.35 -14.89
N LEU A 125 7.11 9.89 -13.70
CA LEU A 125 8.23 10.80 -13.47
C LEU A 125 9.58 10.14 -13.78
N GLN A 126 9.77 8.88 -13.41
CA GLN A 126 10.98 8.13 -13.74
C GLN A 126 11.14 7.96 -15.25
N ASN A 127 10.06 7.71 -15.98
CA ASN A 127 10.09 7.60 -17.43
C ASN A 127 10.43 8.96 -18.07
N GLN A 128 9.81 10.05 -17.62
CA GLN A 128 10.12 11.40 -18.07
C GLN A 128 11.59 11.78 -17.80
N LEU A 129 12.09 11.49 -16.60
CA LEU A 129 13.47 11.75 -16.22
C LEU A 129 14.48 10.96 -17.06
N ASN A 130 14.14 9.74 -17.44
CA ASN A 130 15.02 8.87 -18.22
C ASN A 130 14.79 8.95 -19.74
N THR A 131 13.79 9.70 -20.19
CA THR A 131 13.58 9.93 -21.61
C THR A 131 14.70 10.79 -22.18
N VAL A 132 15.34 10.27 -23.20
CA VAL A 132 16.42 10.93 -23.94
C VAL A 132 16.17 10.81 -25.44
N TYR A 133 16.81 11.69 -26.20
CA TYR A 133 16.64 11.78 -27.63
C TYR A 133 18.00 11.68 -28.32
N TYR A 134 18.08 10.96 -29.42
CA TYR A 134 19.29 10.95 -30.21
C TYR A 134 18.99 11.03 -31.68
N ILE A 135 19.94 11.58 -32.44
CA ILE A 135 19.95 11.57 -33.90
C ILE A 135 21.37 11.42 -34.42
N VAL A 136 21.50 10.59 -35.44
CA VAL A 136 22.75 10.42 -36.22
C VAL A 136 22.42 10.76 -37.67
N GLY A 137 23.16 11.69 -38.25
CA GLY A 137 22.88 12.10 -39.63
C GLY A 137 24.02 12.85 -40.28
N ALA A 138 23.93 12.99 -41.61
CA ALA A 138 24.91 13.76 -42.37
C ALA A 138 24.86 15.23 -41.97
N GLU A 139 26.02 15.90 -41.86
CA GLU A 139 26.11 17.32 -41.46
C GLU A 139 25.19 18.21 -42.30
N LYS A 140 25.07 17.93 -43.62
CA LYS A 140 24.22 18.71 -44.53
C LYS A 140 22.75 18.53 -44.17
N GLU A 141 22.28 17.32 -43.98
CA GLU A 141 20.88 17.00 -43.66
C GLU A 141 20.47 17.61 -42.30
N LEU A 142 21.33 17.44 -41.27
CA LEU A 142 21.08 18.01 -39.95
C LEU A 142 21.03 19.55 -39.98
N ARG A 143 21.79 20.19 -40.85
CA ARG A 143 21.74 21.65 -41.06
C ARG A 143 20.49 22.08 -41.82
N ASP A 144 20.16 21.39 -42.89
CA ASP A 144 18.96 21.69 -43.68
C ASP A 144 17.69 21.52 -42.85
N ALA A 145 17.69 20.58 -41.91
CA ALA A 145 16.66 20.39 -40.91
C ALA A 145 16.76 21.36 -39.71
N GLN A 146 17.71 22.28 -39.70
CA GLN A 146 17.98 23.26 -38.62
C GLN A 146 18.26 22.63 -37.24
N ILE A 147 18.62 21.36 -37.18
CA ILE A 147 18.98 20.65 -35.96
C ILE A 147 20.36 21.10 -35.47
N ILE A 148 21.26 21.39 -36.38
CA ILE A 148 22.60 21.94 -36.09
C ILE A 148 22.86 23.23 -36.86
N ASN A 149 23.66 24.09 -36.26
CA ASN A 149 24.18 25.29 -36.92
C ASN A 149 25.71 25.26 -36.99
N LYS A 150 26.27 26.00 -37.93
CA LYS A 150 27.71 26.18 -38.06
C LYS A 150 28.07 27.61 -37.67
N GLN A 151 28.77 27.76 -36.57
CA GLN A 151 29.18 29.07 -36.04
C GLN A 151 30.71 29.24 -36.17
N GLY A 152 31.14 30.48 -36.36
CA GLY A 152 32.52 30.87 -36.40
C GLY A 152 33.03 31.23 -37.80
N PHE A 153 33.95 32.22 -37.87
CA PHE A 153 34.55 32.71 -39.13
C PHE A 153 35.80 31.93 -39.47
N ILE A 154 36.60 31.55 -38.46
CA ILE A 154 37.81 30.71 -38.56
C ILE A 154 37.63 29.58 -37.54
N GLY A 155 37.72 28.30 -37.99
CA GLY A 155 37.51 27.16 -37.11
C GLY A 155 36.03 26.91 -36.79
N ARG A 156 35.18 26.79 -37.83
CA ARG A 156 33.71 26.65 -37.66
C ARG A 156 33.36 25.48 -36.77
N THR A 157 32.67 25.78 -35.65
CA THR A 157 32.16 24.79 -34.70
C THR A 157 30.70 24.48 -35.00
N LEU A 158 30.33 23.21 -34.89
CA LEU A 158 28.91 22.79 -34.94
C LEU A 158 28.26 23.06 -33.59
N THR A 159 27.06 23.65 -33.61
CA THR A 159 26.28 23.95 -32.43
C THR A 159 24.83 23.49 -32.62
N VAL A 160 24.12 23.26 -31.55
CA VAL A 160 22.71 22.86 -31.57
C VAL A 160 21.88 24.01 -32.18
N GLY A 161 20.95 23.68 -33.06
CA GLY A 161 20.06 24.64 -33.73
C GLY A 161 18.98 25.16 -32.76
N ARG A 162 18.37 26.30 -33.14
CA ARG A 162 17.34 26.95 -32.31
C ARG A 162 15.95 26.28 -32.39
N ASN A 163 15.68 25.58 -33.48
CA ASN A 163 14.40 24.86 -33.72
C ASN A 163 14.64 23.36 -33.74
N SER A 164 14.79 22.77 -32.58
CA SER A 164 14.86 21.32 -32.46
C SER A 164 13.43 20.77 -32.47
N ASN A 165 12.89 20.52 -33.67
CA ASN A 165 11.74 19.65 -33.79
C ASN A 165 12.20 18.22 -33.47
N PHE A 166 11.67 17.63 -32.39
CA PHE A 166 12.02 16.29 -31.94
C PHE A 166 11.43 15.18 -32.81
N ASP A 167 10.59 15.48 -33.80
CA ASP A 167 9.98 14.47 -34.70
C ASP A 167 11.01 13.66 -35.47
N SER A 168 12.19 14.22 -35.71
CA SER A 168 13.30 13.55 -36.40
C SER A 168 14.23 12.79 -35.44
N PHE A 169 14.04 12.88 -34.15
CA PHE A 169 14.87 12.24 -33.15
C PHE A 169 14.29 10.87 -32.77
N THR A 170 15.17 9.93 -32.48
CA THR A 170 14.76 8.69 -31.81
C THR A 170 14.66 8.93 -30.32
N MET A 171 13.46 8.75 -29.81
CA MET A 171 13.19 8.80 -28.36
C MET A 171 13.48 7.42 -27.75
N THR A 172 14.17 7.40 -26.62
CA THR A 172 14.49 6.16 -25.91
C THR A 172 14.70 6.42 -24.41
N ASP A 173 14.90 5.36 -23.66
CA ASP A 173 15.23 5.41 -22.24
C ASP A 173 16.75 5.42 -22.05
N SER A 174 17.26 6.39 -21.31
CA SER A 174 18.70 6.54 -21.00
C SER A 174 19.31 5.32 -20.30
N ARG A 175 18.50 4.50 -19.63
CA ARG A 175 18.92 3.27 -18.93
C ARG A 175 19.11 2.09 -19.89
N LEU A 176 18.45 2.13 -21.04
CA LEU A 176 18.46 1.05 -22.03
C LEU A 176 19.41 1.32 -23.20
N LEU A 177 19.69 2.60 -23.47
CA LEU A 177 20.56 2.98 -24.57
C LEU A 177 22.04 2.85 -24.17
N SER A 178 22.63 1.72 -24.47
CA SER A 178 24.07 1.45 -24.26
C SER A 178 24.95 1.73 -25.45
N GLU A 179 24.39 1.71 -26.66
CA GLU A 179 25.16 1.98 -27.89
C GLU A 179 24.30 2.66 -28.96
N VAL A 180 24.93 3.46 -29.79
CA VAL A 180 24.32 4.14 -30.95
C VAL A 180 25.10 3.81 -32.20
N PRO A 181 24.49 3.14 -33.19
CA PRO A 181 25.18 2.83 -34.47
C PRO A 181 25.45 4.12 -35.24
N VAL A 182 26.63 4.22 -35.85
CA VAL A 182 27.09 5.38 -36.62
C VAL A 182 27.41 5.00 -38.07
N GLY A 183 28.31 4.05 -38.30
CA GLY A 183 28.64 3.51 -39.64
C GLY A 183 29.24 4.52 -40.60
N GLN A 184 29.98 5.53 -40.15
CA GLN A 184 30.51 6.63 -40.97
C GLN A 184 31.99 6.89 -40.73
N LYS A 185 32.71 7.35 -41.80
CA LYS A 185 34.15 7.59 -41.69
C LYS A 185 34.54 8.69 -40.69
N LYS A 186 33.66 9.63 -40.45
CA LYS A 186 33.90 10.73 -39.51
C LYS A 186 32.62 11.06 -38.78
N ALA A 187 32.67 10.96 -37.46
CA ALA A 187 31.56 11.33 -36.55
C ALA A 187 32.03 12.41 -35.56
N THR A 188 31.17 13.34 -35.28
CA THR A 188 31.42 14.42 -34.33
C THR A 188 30.17 14.57 -33.43
N LEU A 189 30.35 14.49 -32.12
CA LEU A 189 29.30 14.83 -31.19
C LEU A 189 29.09 16.34 -31.17
N VAL A 190 27.87 16.77 -31.42
CA VAL A 190 27.50 18.20 -31.43
C VAL A 190 27.02 18.65 -30.06
N THR A 191 26.36 17.76 -29.36
CA THR A 191 25.94 18.01 -27.95
C THR A 191 27.09 17.69 -27.01
N SER A 192 27.13 18.41 -25.89
CA SER A 192 28.18 18.26 -24.88
C SER A 192 27.82 17.07 -23.95
N HIS A 193 28.74 16.11 -23.92
CA HIS A 193 28.71 14.97 -23.00
C HIS A 193 30.07 14.84 -22.32
N PRO A 194 30.13 14.48 -21.02
CA PRO A 194 31.37 14.38 -20.28
C PRO A 194 32.36 13.36 -20.88
N GLU A 195 33.59 13.75 -20.99
CA GLU A 195 34.67 12.84 -21.44
C GLU A 195 34.80 11.64 -20.51
N GLY A 196 35.06 10.47 -21.07
CA GLY A 196 35.14 9.20 -20.33
C GLY A 196 33.80 8.57 -19.99
N SER A 197 32.66 9.18 -20.35
CA SER A 197 31.32 8.56 -20.25
C SER A 197 30.88 7.83 -21.51
N TYR A 198 31.66 7.92 -22.58
CA TYR A 198 31.42 7.26 -23.86
C TYR A 198 32.70 6.98 -24.60
N GLU A 199 32.64 6.08 -25.59
CA GLU A 199 33.69 5.73 -26.49
C GLU A 199 33.17 5.64 -27.94
N LEU A 200 33.97 6.13 -28.90
CA LEU A 200 33.72 5.91 -30.34
C LEU A 200 34.53 4.69 -30.81
N VAL A 201 33.81 3.64 -31.16
CA VAL A 201 34.44 2.42 -31.69
C VAL A 201 34.69 2.59 -33.21
N THR A 202 35.92 2.39 -33.61
CA THR A 202 36.38 2.55 -35.00
C THR A 202 36.89 1.22 -35.53
N ASP A 203 36.48 0.86 -36.73
CA ASP A 203 36.95 -0.36 -37.42
C ASP A 203 38.38 -0.22 -38.00
N ALA A 204 38.90 -1.30 -38.59
CA ALA A 204 40.19 -1.32 -39.21
C ALA A 204 40.31 -0.37 -40.42
N ASN A 205 39.20 0.02 -41.05
CA ASN A 205 39.12 0.96 -42.18
C ASN A 205 38.93 2.42 -41.72
N LYS A 206 39.06 2.69 -40.42
CA LYS A 206 38.85 4.00 -39.80
C LYS A 206 37.41 4.53 -39.95
N VAL A 207 36.45 3.61 -40.03
CA VAL A 207 35.04 3.93 -39.97
C VAL A 207 34.58 3.86 -38.50
N VAL A 208 33.93 4.90 -38.00
CA VAL A 208 33.27 4.89 -36.69
C VAL A 208 32.02 4.02 -36.79
N GLU A 209 32.09 2.81 -36.25
CA GLU A 209 30.98 1.85 -36.28
C GLU A 209 29.86 2.29 -35.38
N LYS A 210 30.19 2.63 -34.14
CA LYS A 210 29.20 2.99 -33.08
C LYS A 210 29.82 3.86 -32.00
N LEU A 211 28.96 4.54 -31.28
CA LEU A 211 29.25 5.15 -30.00
C LEU A 211 28.75 4.20 -28.90
N ILE A 212 29.60 3.87 -27.94
CA ILE A 212 29.26 3.11 -26.75
C ILE A 212 29.17 4.08 -25.56
N ILE A 213 28.06 4.03 -24.81
CA ILE A 213 27.87 4.78 -23.58
C ILE A 213 28.38 3.91 -22.43
N THR A 214 29.53 4.29 -21.85
CA THR A 214 30.19 3.53 -20.77
C THR A 214 29.65 3.87 -19.39
N ASP A 215 29.15 5.11 -19.19
CA ASP A 215 28.52 5.59 -17.98
C ASP A 215 27.26 6.39 -18.34
N PRO A 216 26.08 5.74 -18.41
CA PRO A 216 24.84 6.41 -18.81
C PRO A 216 24.44 7.57 -17.90
N VAL A 217 24.66 7.47 -16.59
CA VAL A 217 24.28 8.52 -15.64
C VAL A 217 25.08 9.79 -15.94
N ARG A 218 26.38 9.66 -16.03
CA ARG A 218 27.29 10.76 -16.32
C ARG A 218 27.13 11.28 -17.73
N PHE A 219 26.88 10.39 -18.71
CA PHE A 219 26.71 10.77 -20.12
C PHE A 219 25.50 11.70 -20.31
N TRP A 220 24.37 11.39 -19.69
CA TRP A 220 23.13 12.15 -19.82
C TRP A 220 22.97 13.29 -18.80
N GLU A 221 23.97 13.54 -17.95
CA GLU A 221 23.94 14.60 -16.95
C GLU A 221 23.87 16.00 -17.57
N SER A 222 24.68 16.24 -18.62
CA SER A 222 24.81 17.55 -19.26
C SER A 222 23.75 17.80 -20.33
N SER A 223 23.22 16.75 -20.97
CA SER A 223 22.24 16.87 -22.04
C SER A 223 21.39 15.62 -22.18
N LYS A 224 20.09 15.81 -22.31
CA LYS A 224 19.12 14.74 -22.64
C LYS A 224 19.01 14.49 -24.16
N ILE A 225 19.81 15.19 -24.96
CA ILE A 225 19.81 15.11 -26.40
C ILE A 225 21.22 14.77 -26.85
N LEU A 226 21.34 13.74 -27.70
CA LEU A 226 22.58 13.35 -28.38
C LEU A 226 22.44 13.63 -29.87
N ILE A 227 23.33 14.46 -30.42
CA ILE A 227 23.39 14.75 -31.84
C ILE A 227 24.78 14.33 -32.33
N ILE A 228 24.81 13.35 -33.25
CA ILE A 228 26.04 12.90 -33.93
C ILE A 228 25.98 13.34 -35.39
N SER A 229 26.89 14.24 -35.76
CA SER A 229 27.04 14.71 -37.13
C SER A 229 28.11 13.92 -37.83
N CYS A 230 27.78 13.41 -39.02
CA CYS A 230 28.65 12.56 -39.86
C CYS A 230 29.09 13.27 -41.13
N LYS A 231 30.32 12.92 -41.59
CA LYS A 231 30.89 13.35 -42.87
C LYS A 231 31.40 12.18 -43.65
#